data_31c14a0ec1e4ec24b9a280902b6c0896
#
_entry.id   31c14a0ec1e4ec24b9a280902b6c0896
#
_cell.length_a   1.000
_cell.length_b   1.000
_cell.length_c   1.000
_cell.angle_alpha   90.00
_cell.angle_beta   90.00
_cell.angle_gamma   90.00
#
_symmetry.space_group_name_H-M   'P 1'
#
loop_
_entity.id
_entity.type
_entity.pdbx_description
1 polymer ?
#
loop_
_entity_poly.entity_id
_entity_poly.type
_entity_poly.pdbx_seq_one_letter_code
_entity_poly.pdbx_strand_id
1 'polypeptide(L)'
;LSETMLKSPRQVKVKSSLTPVERIAQSVIVIEPQDKVLQLITLLKDKVFDSVIVFTRTKHKANRICQKLISVDIQAEAIHSNKSQAARQRALNGFKDGNIKILIATDIAARGIDVEAVSHIVNFDIPSTPEDYVHRIGRTARAGASGIAITFCEPSERLKLFRIEKLINLKLDVVKSHLLNPENLIGYNEEVSNSSKNIKRDSNKFENKKYKSSKLASTKGKSALKRNAKKNKLFEKKKKLKNN
;
A
#
# COMPACT_ATOMS: atom_id res chain seq x y z
N LEU A 1 12.60 -14.73 23.10
CA LEU A 1 13.79 -14.05 23.66
C LEU A 1 13.47 -13.38 25.00
N SER A 2 12.37 -12.62 25.14
CA SER A 2 12.03 -11.98 26.44
C SER A 2 11.68 -12.99 27.53
N GLU A 3 10.99 -14.08 27.19
CA GLU A 3 10.62 -15.14 28.14
C GLU A 3 11.78 -15.96 28.65
N THR A 4 12.88 -16.05 27.87
CA THR A 4 14.10 -16.75 28.26
C THR A 4 15.07 -15.88 29.04
N MET A 5 14.94 -14.54 28.98
CA MET A 5 15.86 -13.59 29.62
C MET A 5 15.26 -12.90 30.86
N LEU A 6 13.95 -12.90 31.02
CA LEU A 6 13.28 -12.21 32.12
C LEU A 6 12.52 -13.20 33.03
N LYS A 7 12.68 -13.06 34.34
CA LYS A 7 11.89 -13.82 35.35
C LYS A 7 10.59 -13.07 35.61
N SER A 8 9.45 -13.68 35.22
CA SER A 8 8.10 -13.16 35.42
C SER A 8 7.90 -11.69 34.98
N PRO A 9 8.12 -11.35 33.71
CA PRO A 9 7.98 -9.97 33.27
C PRO A 9 6.53 -9.50 33.34
N ARG A 10 6.30 -8.28 33.83
CA ARG A 10 5.01 -7.62 33.73
C ARG A 10 4.83 -7.08 32.31
N GLN A 11 3.82 -7.53 31.60
CA GLN A 11 3.48 -7.03 30.29
C GLN A 11 2.55 -5.82 30.40
N VAL A 12 3.04 -4.63 30.04
CA VAL A 12 2.22 -3.42 29.95
C VAL A 12 1.85 -3.17 28.50
N LYS A 13 0.57 -3.30 28.17
CA LYS A 13 0.03 -2.94 26.84
C LYS A 13 -0.61 -1.57 26.92
N VAL A 14 -0.03 -0.59 26.26
CA VAL A 14 -0.64 0.72 26.07
C VAL A 14 -1.56 0.64 24.84
N LYS A 15 -2.86 0.86 25.04
CA LYS A 15 -3.77 1.06 23.90
C LYS A 15 -3.44 2.40 23.26
N SER A 16 -2.84 2.39 22.06
CA SER A 16 -2.79 3.62 21.26
C SER A 16 -4.20 3.92 20.78
N SER A 17 -4.66 5.15 20.95
CA SER A 17 -6.02 5.59 20.61
C SER A 17 -6.32 5.58 19.11
N LEU A 18 -5.31 5.58 18.27
CA LEU A 18 -5.38 5.41 16.81
C LEU A 18 -4.11 4.72 16.33
N THR A 19 -4.22 3.80 15.38
CA THR A 19 -3.03 3.27 14.72
C THR A 19 -2.36 4.39 13.90
N PRO A 20 -1.01 4.45 13.82
CA PRO A 20 -0.33 5.45 12.99
C PRO A 20 -0.87 5.53 11.56
N VAL A 21 -1.33 4.40 11.03
CA VAL A 21 -1.91 4.28 9.67
C VAL A 21 -3.19 5.11 9.49
N GLU A 22 -4.02 5.26 10.54
CA GLU A 22 -5.29 6.00 10.48
C GLU A 22 -5.12 7.52 10.44
N ARG A 23 -3.94 8.03 10.82
CA ARG A 23 -3.62 9.47 10.82
C ARG A 23 -2.96 9.92 9.51
N ILE A 24 -2.74 9.00 8.57
CA ILE A 24 -2.07 9.27 7.31
C ILE A 24 -3.12 9.30 6.21
N ALA A 25 -3.23 10.43 5.51
CA ALA A 25 -3.99 10.51 4.28
C ALA A 25 -3.28 9.70 3.19
N GLN A 26 -3.93 8.65 2.70
CA GLN A 26 -3.33 7.68 1.79
C GLN A 26 -4.04 7.67 0.46
N SER A 27 -3.28 7.80 -0.63
CA SER A 27 -3.82 7.76 -1.99
C SER A 27 -2.96 6.93 -2.93
N VAL A 28 -3.57 6.46 -4.01
CA VAL A 28 -2.91 5.68 -5.06
C VAL A 28 -3.11 6.37 -6.41
N ILE A 29 -2.02 6.48 -7.15
CA ILE A 29 -2.03 6.91 -8.54
C ILE A 29 -1.74 5.68 -9.39
N VAL A 30 -2.71 5.27 -10.22
CA VAL A 30 -2.48 4.22 -11.21
C VAL A 30 -1.80 4.88 -12.42
N ILE A 31 -0.58 4.40 -12.73
CA ILE A 31 0.29 5.07 -13.70
C ILE A 31 1.19 4.06 -14.41
N GLU A 32 1.46 4.32 -15.70
CA GLU A 32 2.38 3.52 -16.47
C GLU A 32 3.85 3.79 -16.08
N PRO A 33 4.74 2.78 -16.19
CA PRO A 33 6.13 2.90 -15.75
C PRO A 33 6.89 4.08 -16.34
N GLN A 34 6.66 4.41 -17.62
CA GLN A 34 7.32 5.50 -18.33
C GLN A 34 6.93 6.89 -17.80
N ASP A 35 5.73 7.03 -17.25
CA ASP A 35 5.17 8.32 -16.81
C ASP A 35 5.49 8.64 -15.35
N LYS A 36 5.93 7.64 -14.56
CA LYS A 36 6.20 7.79 -13.12
C LYS A 36 7.15 8.94 -12.78
N VAL A 37 8.22 9.12 -13.58
CA VAL A 37 9.21 10.17 -13.31
C VAL A 37 8.62 11.55 -13.58
N LEU A 38 7.88 11.71 -14.67
CA LEU A 38 7.20 12.97 -14.99
C LEU A 38 6.17 13.31 -13.91
N GLN A 39 5.37 12.33 -13.50
CA GLN A 39 4.39 12.50 -12.41
C GLN A 39 5.06 12.90 -11.10
N LEU A 40 6.19 12.28 -10.74
CA LEU A 40 6.94 12.65 -9.55
C LEU A 40 7.44 14.09 -9.62
N ILE A 41 8.01 14.52 -10.76
CA ILE A 41 8.48 15.89 -10.97
C ILE A 41 7.31 16.88 -10.84
N THR A 42 6.17 16.59 -11.45
CA THR A 42 4.97 17.43 -11.38
C THR A 42 4.49 17.58 -9.94
N LEU A 43 4.44 16.48 -9.19
CA LEU A 43 4.06 16.45 -7.79
C LEU A 43 5.02 17.33 -6.94
N LEU A 44 6.34 17.14 -7.11
CA LEU A 44 7.35 17.78 -6.27
C LEU A 44 7.62 19.26 -6.60
N LYS A 45 7.09 19.76 -7.72
CA LYS A 45 7.16 21.21 -8.05
C LYS A 45 6.23 22.04 -7.18
N ASP A 46 5.26 21.41 -6.54
CA ASP A 46 4.37 22.12 -5.67
C ASP A 46 5.01 22.37 -4.30
N LYS A 47 4.84 23.60 -3.79
CA LYS A 47 5.46 24.08 -2.56
C LYS A 47 4.99 23.36 -1.29
N VAL A 48 3.87 22.63 -1.35
CA VAL A 48 3.35 21.83 -0.22
C VAL A 48 4.29 20.66 0.11
N PHE A 49 5.07 20.20 -0.87
CA PHE A 49 6.03 19.10 -0.69
C PHE A 49 7.37 19.62 -0.11
N ASP A 50 7.36 19.94 1.17
CA ASP A 50 8.50 20.57 1.85
C ASP A 50 9.48 19.56 2.46
N SER A 51 9.00 18.44 2.99
CA SER A 51 9.81 17.36 3.55
C SER A 51 9.29 16.02 3.06
N VAL A 52 9.97 15.44 2.04
CA VAL A 52 9.48 14.27 1.31
C VAL A 52 10.48 13.12 1.32
N ILE A 53 10.02 11.91 1.66
CA ILE A 53 10.79 10.70 1.36
C ILE A 53 10.14 9.97 0.18
N VAL A 54 10.93 9.73 -0.87
CA VAL A 54 10.55 8.96 -2.05
C VAL A 54 11.16 7.56 -1.95
N PHE A 55 10.32 6.55 -1.87
CA PHE A 55 10.77 5.16 -1.79
C PHE A 55 10.87 4.50 -3.14
N THR A 56 12.03 3.91 -3.44
CA THR A 56 12.29 3.13 -4.65
C THR A 56 12.76 1.73 -4.31
N ARG A 57 12.53 0.79 -5.22
CA ARG A 57 12.90 -0.62 -5.03
C ARG A 57 14.40 -0.86 -5.10
N THR A 58 15.14 -0.10 -5.93
CA THR A 58 16.56 -0.35 -6.19
C THR A 58 17.43 0.89 -6.02
N LYS A 59 18.69 0.67 -5.60
CA LYS A 59 19.72 1.72 -5.49
C LYS A 59 20.00 2.44 -6.81
N HIS A 60 19.95 1.72 -7.94
CA HIS A 60 20.17 2.30 -9.26
C HIS A 60 19.03 3.25 -9.65
N LYS A 61 17.79 2.86 -9.35
CA LYS A 61 16.62 3.71 -9.58
C LYS A 61 16.68 4.95 -8.67
N ALA A 62 17.08 4.79 -7.39
CA ALA A 62 17.26 5.91 -6.48
C ALA A 62 18.22 6.97 -7.03
N ASN A 63 19.40 6.56 -7.51
CA ASN A 63 20.35 7.48 -8.13
C ASN A 63 19.82 8.14 -9.41
N ARG A 64 19.15 7.36 -10.30
CA ARG A 64 18.59 7.87 -11.54
C ARG A 64 17.53 8.94 -11.30
N ILE A 65 16.62 8.69 -10.34
CA ILE A 65 15.58 9.66 -9.98
C ILE A 65 16.21 10.91 -9.37
N CYS A 66 17.17 10.76 -8.46
CA CYS A 66 17.89 11.86 -7.86
C CYS A 66 18.53 12.77 -8.93
N GLN A 67 19.27 12.19 -9.87
CA GLN A 67 19.89 12.94 -10.98
C GLN A 67 18.83 13.63 -11.84
N LYS A 68 17.71 12.97 -12.12
CA LYS A 68 16.63 13.55 -12.92
C LYS A 68 15.95 14.73 -12.20
N LEU A 69 15.74 14.65 -10.88
CA LEU A 69 15.19 15.75 -10.10
C LEU A 69 16.14 16.96 -10.08
N ILE A 70 17.44 16.71 -9.87
CA ILE A 70 18.46 17.76 -9.89
C ILE A 70 18.53 18.44 -11.27
N SER A 71 18.38 17.68 -12.37
CA SER A 71 18.38 18.23 -13.74
C SER A 71 17.19 19.15 -14.06
N VAL A 72 16.20 19.23 -13.21
CA VAL A 72 15.03 20.12 -13.30
C VAL A 72 14.90 21.05 -12.09
N ASP A 73 16.06 21.37 -11.47
CA ASP A 73 16.21 22.30 -10.34
C ASP A 73 15.46 21.88 -9.05
N ILE A 74 15.18 20.59 -8.88
CA ILE A 74 14.62 20.04 -7.65
C ILE A 74 15.77 19.42 -6.84
N GLN A 75 16.08 20.02 -5.68
CA GLN A 75 17.13 19.54 -4.79
C GLN A 75 16.71 18.21 -4.12
N ALA A 76 17.49 17.17 -4.38
CA ALA A 76 17.22 15.84 -3.85
C ALA A 76 18.54 15.10 -3.53
N GLU A 77 18.51 14.22 -2.55
CA GLU A 77 19.63 13.33 -2.22
C GLU A 77 19.18 11.87 -2.17
N ALA A 78 20.05 10.96 -2.60
CA ALA A 78 19.78 9.54 -2.60
C ALA A 78 20.46 8.82 -1.42
N ILE A 79 19.68 7.98 -0.70
CA ILE A 79 20.20 7.13 0.37
C ILE A 79 19.95 5.66 0.03
N HIS A 80 21.02 4.89 -0.07
CA HIS A 80 20.99 3.45 -0.32
C HIS A 80 22.28 2.77 0.17
N SER A 81 22.32 1.44 0.16
CA SER A 81 23.42 0.64 0.69
C SER A 81 24.81 0.92 0.06
N ASN A 82 24.86 1.42 -1.17
CA ASN A 82 26.12 1.75 -1.86
C ASN A 82 26.67 3.16 -1.52
N LYS A 83 25.97 3.97 -0.72
CA LYS A 83 26.51 5.22 -0.20
C LYS A 83 27.36 4.96 1.04
N SER A 84 28.50 5.64 1.16
CA SER A 84 29.30 5.59 2.39
C SER A 84 28.50 6.11 3.59
N GLN A 85 28.86 5.67 4.79
CA GLN A 85 28.17 6.13 6.01
C GLN A 85 28.26 7.65 6.16
N ALA A 86 29.40 8.26 5.82
CA ALA A 86 29.58 9.72 5.84
C ALA A 86 28.63 10.42 4.83
N ALA A 87 28.45 9.87 3.62
CA ALA A 87 27.50 10.43 2.65
C ALA A 87 26.05 10.29 3.11
N ARG A 88 25.69 9.15 3.71
CA ARG A 88 24.36 8.95 4.29
C ARG A 88 24.08 9.94 5.42
N GLN A 89 25.06 10.15 6.32
CA GLN A 89 24.89 11.09 7.43
C GLN A 89 24.75 12.53 6.93
N ARG A 90 25.54 12.94 5.94
CA ARG A 90 25.39 14.28 5.32
C ARG A 90 24.02 14.49 4.70
N ALA A 91 23.51 13.50 3.94
CA ALA A 91 22.18 13.58 3.35
C ALA A 91 21.09 13.69 4.43
N LEU A 92 21.21 12.91 5.51
CA LEU A 92 20.27 12.95 6.64
C LEU A 92 20.31 14.29 7.39
N ASN A 93 21.50 14.81 7.66
CA ASN A 93 21.64 16.10 8.32
C ASN A 93 21.07 17.21 7.44
N GLY A 94 21.43 17.25 6.14
CA GLY A 94 20.86 18.23 5.20
C GLY A 94 19.34 18.16 5.08
N PHE A 95 18.77 16.96 5.22
CA PHE A 95 17.31 16.78 5.23
C PHE A 95 16.68 17.26 6.56
N LYS A 96 17.29 16.96 7.70
CA LYS A 96 16.86 17.44 9.02
C LYS A 96 16.93 18.96 9.13
N ASP A 97 17.97 19.55 8.58
CA ASP A 97 18.20 21.00 8.59
C ASP A 97 17.34 21.75 7.55
N GLY A 98 16.53 21.02 6.74
CA GLY A 98 15.70 21.61 5.67
C GLY A 98 16.47 22.08 4.43
N ASN A 99 17.80 21.89 4.38
CA ASN A 99 18.62 22.20 3.20
C ASN A 99 18.35 21.26 2.03
N ILE A 100 17.91 20.03 2.31
CA ILE A 100 17.48 19.03 1.35
C ILE A 100 16.03 18.71 1.66
N LYS A 101 15.14 18.98 0.73
CA LYS A 101 13.70 18.76 0.91
C LYS A 101 13.26 17.37 0.50
N ILE A 102 14.01 16.70 -0.38
CA ILE A 102 13.61 15.42 -0.98
C ILE A 102 14.71 14.39 -0.77
N LEU A 103 14.37 13.32 -0.08
CA LEU A 103 15.22 12.18 0.16
C LEU A 103 14.73 10.97 -0.63
N ILE A 104 15.56 10.39 -1.51
CA ILE A 104 15.22 9.21 -2.27
C ILE A 104 15.88 8.00 -1.64
N ALA A 105 15.07 7.08 -1.12
CA ALA A 105 15.55 5.99 -0.28
C ALA A 105 15.14 4.60 -0.81
N THR A 106 15.96 3.61 -0.51
CA THR A 106 15.56 2.20 -0.56
C THR A 106 15.15 1.72 0.84
N ASP A 107 14.30 0.69 0.93
CA ASP A 107 13.79 0.17 2.20
C ASP A 107 14.90 -0.16 3.20
N ILE A 108 15.96 -0.84 2.74
CA ILE A 108 17.11 -1.22 3.58
C ILE A 108 17.80 0.01 4.18
N ALA A 109 17.96 1.06 3.40
CA ALA A 109 18.64 2.26 3.84
C ALA A 109 17.75 3.16 4.71
N ALA A 110 16.45 3.08 4.52
CA ALA A 110 15.47 3.83 5.30
C ALA A 110 15.19 3.22 6.68
N ARG A 111 15.52 1.94 6.88
CA ARG A 111 15.47 1.34 8.21
C ARG A 111 16.55 1.96 9.10
N GLY A 112 16.14 2.47 10.26
CA GLY A 112 17.05 3.17 11.18
C GLY A 112 17.34 4.64 10.81
N ILE A 113 16.67 5.19 9.78
CA ILE A 113 16.66 6.63 9.57
C ILE A 113 15.81 7.26 10.69
N ASP A 114 16.49 7.96 11.57
CA ASP A 114 15.86 8.82 12.56
C ASP A 114 15.58 10.20 11.92
N VAL A 115 14.54 10.21 11.09
CA VAL A 115 13.95 11.44 10.55
C VAL A 115 12.58 11.59 11.16
N GLU A 116 12.44 12.57 12.00
CA GLU A 116 11.17 12.92 12.63
C GLU A 116 10.31 13.75 11.67
N ALA A 117 9.00 13.48 11.70
CA ALA A 117 7.96 14.32 11.10
C ALA A 117 8.14 14.67 9.61
N VAL A 118 8.33 13.67 8.75
CA VAL A 118 8.26 13.87 7.31
C VAL A 118 6.82 14.23 6.92
N SER A 119 6.63 15.29 6.14
CA SER A 119 5.30 15.72 5.71
C SER A 119 4.67 14.74 4.71
N HIS A 120 5.47 14.23 3.78
CA HIS A 120 4.98 13.39 2.69
C HIS A 120 5.84 12.15 2.47
N ILE A 121 5.18 11.04 2.19
CA ILE A 121 5.79 9.80 1.69
C ILE A 121 5.32 9.56 0.25
N VAL A 122 6.24 9.34 -0.66
CA VAL A 122 5.93 8.90 -2.01
C VAL A 122 6.49 7.50 -2.25
N ASN A 123 5.63 6.51 -2.38
CA ASN A 123 6.03 5.18 -2.82
C ASN A 123 6.12 5.18 -4.36
N PHE A 124 7.28 5.56 -4.91
CA PHE A 124 7.53 5.54 -6.36
C PHE A 124 7.44 4.12 -6.94
N ASP A 125 7.92 3.15 -6.20
CA ASP A 125 7.67 1.73 -6.44
C ASP A 125 6.84 1.16 -5.29
N ILE A 126 5.77 0.44 -5.62
CA ILE A 126 4.99 -0.28 -4.62
C ILE A 126 5.90 -1.27 -3.88
N PRO A 127 5.84 -1.36 -2.55
CA PRO A 127 6.71 -2.23 -1.77
C PRO A 127 6.49 -3.71 -2.08
N SER A 128 7.49 -4.52 -1.79
CA SER A 128 7.44 -5.97 -2.06
C SER A 128 6.50 -6.69 -1.10
N THR A 129 6.45 -6.25 0.15
CA THR A 129 5.56 -6.78 1.19
C THR A 129 4.62 -5.71 1.73
N PRO A 130 3.42 -6.09 2.18
CA PRO A 130 2.49 -5.16 2.81
C PRO A 130 3.05 -4.51 4.08
N GLU A 131 3.89 -5.24 4.84
CA GLU A 131 4.53 -4.75 6.05
C GLU A 131 5.51 -3.62 5.74
N ASP A 132 6.26 -3.70 4.63
CA ASP A 132 7.14 -2.62 4.18
C ASP A 132 6.33 -1.35 3.88
N TYR A 133 5.10 -1.47 3.37
CA TYR A 133 4.22 -0.32 3.18
C TYR A 133 3.96 0.42 4.49
N VAL A 134 3.57 -0.30 5.53
CA VAL A 134 3.31 0.27 6.87
C VAL A 134 4.59 0.91 7.44
N HIS A 135 5.74 0.26 7.27
CA HIS A 135 7.03 0.80 7.71
C HIS A 135 7.41 2.09 6.97
N ARG A 136 7.09 2.21 5.67
CA ARG A 136 7.36 3.42 4.88
C ARG A 136 6.45 4.56 5.30
N ILE A 137 5.13 4.34 5.32
CA ILE A 137 4.19 5.41 5.69
C ILE A 137 4.33 5.81 7.16
N GLY A 138 4.78 4.91 8.05
CA GLY A 138 5.12 5.21 9.43
C GLY A 138 6.33 6.16 9.61
N ARG A 139 6.92 6.70 8.53
CA ARG A 139 7.89 7.80 8.59
C ARG A 139 7.22 9.17 8.64
N THR A 140 5.95 9.26 8.30
CA THR A 140 5.13 10.46 8.51
C THR A 140 4.15 10.27 9.68
N ALA A 141 3.38 11.30 10.00
CA ALA A 141 2.37 11.31 11.05
C ALA A 141 2.90 10.94 12.44
N ARG A 142 4.15 11.31 12.77
CA ARG A 142 4.75 11.11 14.08
C ARG A 142 4.43 12.26 15.03
N ALA A 143 4.55 12.02 16.33
CA ALA A 143 4.36 13.01 17.39
C ALA A 143 2.98 13.73 17.33
N GLY A 144 1.94 13.07 16.81
CA GLY A 144 0.58 13.67 16.74
C GLY A 144 0.31 14.49 15.48
N ALA A 145 1.29 14.69 14.61
CA ALA A 145 1.09 15.34 13.31
C ALA A 145 0.32 14.46 12.33
N SER A 146 -0.36 15.07 11.36
CA SER A 146 -0.92 14.39 10.19
C SER A 146 0.16 14.19 9.13
N GLY A 147 -0.02 13.19 8.25
CA GLY A 147 0.91 12.91 7.17
C GLY A 147 0.18 12.51 5.90
N ILE A 148 0.88 12.60 4.77
CA ILE A 148 0.36 12.23 3.46
C ILE A 148 1.22 11.13 2.86
N ALA A 149 0.59 10.08 2.32
CA ALA A 149 1.26 9.00 1.62
C ALA A 149 0.65 8.79 0.23
N ILE A 150 1.47 8.94 -0.80
CA ILE A 150 1.08 8.76 -2.20
C ILE A 150 1.79 7.52 -2.75
N THR A 151 1.04 6.62 -3.37
CA THR A 151 1.60 5.38 -3.91
C THR A 151 1.40 5.30 -5.42
N PHE A 152 2.46 5.19 -6.18
CA PHE A 152 2.40 4.89 -7.60
C PHE A 152 2.24 3.39 -7.80
N CYS A 153 1.16 3.01 -8.48
CA CYS A 153 0.82 1.62 -8.73
C CYS A 153 0.71 1.40 -10.25
N GLU A 154 1.52 0.49 -10.78
CA GLU A 154 1.38 0.07 -12.17
C GLU A 154 0.12 -0.81 -12.32
N PRO A 155 -0.54 -0.82 -13.49
CA PRO A 155 -1.68 -1.69 -13.73
C PRO A 155 -1.40 -3.17 -13.43
N SER A 156 -0.17 -3.62 -13.66
CA SER A 156 0.34 -4.96 -13.36
C SER A 156 0.51 -5.24 -11.85
N GLU A 157 0.58 -4.21 -11.02
CA GLU A 157 0.86 -4.32 -9.58
C GLU A 157 -0.41 -4.31 -8.69
N ARG A 158 -1.60 -4.33 -9.27
CA ARG A 158 -2.89 -4.29 -8.55
C ARG A 158 -3.02 -5.36 -7.45
N LEU A 159 -2.45 -6.54 -7.68
CA LEU A 159 -2.48 -7.61 -6.67
C LEU A 159 -1.64 -7.25 -5.42
N LYS A 160 -0.53 -6.53 -5.59
CA LYS A 160 0.28 -6.04 -4.47
C LYS A 160 -0.49 -4.97 -3.69
N LEU A 161 -1.15 -4.05 -4.40
CA LEU A 161 -2.00 -3.04 -3.81
C LEU A 161 -3.12 -3.67 -2.97
N PHE A 162 -3.83 -4.66 -3.52
CA PHE A 162 -4.87 -5.38 -2.79
C PHE A 162 -4.37 -6.05 -1.51
N ARG A 163 -3.16 -6.61 -1.52
CA ARG A 163 -2.55 -7.20 -0.32
C ARG A 163 -2.24 -6.14 0.75
N ILE A 164 -1.80 -4.96 0.35
CA ILE A 164 -1.57 -3.82 1.23
C ILE A 164 -2.89 -3.38 1.87
N GLU A 165 -3.93 -3.12 1.06
CA GLU A 165 -5.26 -2.73 1.51
C GLU A 165 -5.85 -3.74 2.52
N LYS A 166 -5.63 -5.03 2.27
CA LYS A 166 -6.06 -6.10 3.17
C LYS A 166 -5.33 -6.05 4.52
N LEU A 167 -4.02 -5.78 4.52
CA LEU A 167 -3.22 -5.69 5.76
C LEU A 167 -3.65 -4.49 6.60
N ILE A 168 -3.79 -3.32 5.97
CA ILE A 168 -4.14 -2.08 6.68
C ILE A 168 -5.65 -1.96 6.96
N ASN A 169 -6.46 -2.89 6.44
CA ASN A 169 -7.92 -2.90 6.54
C ASN A 169 -8.57 -1.58 6.04
N LEU A 170 -7.97 -0.98 5.02
CA LEU A 170 -8.40 0.26 4.41
C LEU A 170 -8.29 0.14 2.89
N LYS A 171 -9.33 0.57 2.17
CA LYS A 171 -9.26 0.72 0.72
C LYS A 171 -8.66 2.07 0.39
N LEU A 172 -7.61 2.08 -0.42
CA LEU A 172 -6.92 3.29 -0.83
C LEU A 172 -7.66 3.97 -1.98
N ASP A 173 -7.79 5.28 -1.90
CA ASP A 173 -8.47 6.05 -2.93
C ASP A 173 -7.58 6.22 -4.16
N VAL A 174 -8.15 5.89 -5.32
CA VAL A 174 -7.46 6.02 -6.60
C VAL A 174 -7.66 7.43 -7.13
N VAL A 175 -6.57 8.21 -7.17
CA VAL A 175 -6.56 9.57 -7.70
C VAL A 175 -6.01 9.55 -9.13
N LYS A 176 -6.64 10.31 -10.03
CA LYS A 176 -6.14 10.49 -11.39
C LYS A 176 -4.91 11.40 -11.39
N SER A 177 -3.88 11.04 -12.15
CA SER A 177 -2.58 11.71 -12.15
C SER A 177 -2.62 13.23 -12.42
N HIS A 178 -3.57 13.70 -13.24
CA HIS A 178 -3.71 15.12 -13.61
C HIS A 178 -4.55 15.96 -12.61
N LEU A 179 -5.10 15.34 -11.56
CA LEU A 179 -5.93 16.01 -10.55
C LEU A 179 -5.20 16.23 -9.21
N LEU A 180 -3.91 15.96 -9.16
CA LEU A 180 -3.11 16.24 -7.96
C LEU A 180 -2.82 17.75 -7.85
N ASN A 181 -3.84 18.53 -7.59
CA ASN A 181 -3.66 19.81 -6.94
C ASN A 181 -3.49 19.55 -5.45
N PRO A 182 -2.43 20.03 -4.79
CA PRO A 182 -2.21 19.81 -3.36
C PRO A 182 -3.37 20.30 -2.48
N GLU A 183 -4.08 21.33 -2.91
CA GLU A 183 -5.30 21.80 -2.27
C GLU A 183 -6.37 20.71 -2.15
N ASN A 184 -6.45 19.81 -3.13
CA ASN A 184 -7.36 18.66 -3.10
C ASN A 184 -6.88 17.54 -2.15
N LEU A 185 -5.59 17.48 -1.81
CA LEU A 185 -5.06 16.51 -0.86
C LEU A 185 -5.26 16.94 0.60
N ILE A 186 -5.31 18.25 0.86
CA ILE A 186 -5.53 18.81 2.20
C ILE A 186 -7.01 18.74 2.59
N GLY A 187 -7.95 18.97 1.65
CA GLY A 187 -9.40 18.81 1.85
C GLY A 187 -9.87 17.37 2.05
N TYR A 188 -9.02 16.42 1.72
CA TYR A 188 -9.32 14.99 1.76
C TYR A 188 -9.52 14.40 3.16
N ASN A 189 -8.96 15.03 4.20
CA ASN A 189 -9.09 14.56 5.59
C ASN A 189 -10.52 14.68 6.15
N GLU A 190 -11.36 15.57 5.62
CA GLU A 190 -12.75 15.74 6.06
C GLU A 190 -13.72 14.82 5.32
N GLU A 191 -13.47 14.51 4.05
CA GLU A 191 -14.36 13.63 3.26
C GLU A 191 -14.12 12.14 3.53
N VAL A 192 -12.87 11.73 3.82
CA VAL A 192 -12.54 10.33 4.14
C VAL A 192 -13.22 9.88 5.43
N SER A 193 -13.38 10.76 6.43
CA SER A 193 -14.11 10.45 7.66
C SER A 193 -15.61 10.20 7.41
N ASN A 194 -16.20 10.79 6.38
CA ASN A 194 -17.60 10.63 6.01
C ASN A 194 -17.84 9.46 5.04
N SER A 195 -16.89 9.16 4.16
CA SER A 195 -16.98 8.02 3.23
C SER A 195 -16.86 6.68 3.93
N SER A 196 -16.05 6.58 4.99
CA SER A 196 -15.88 5.36 5.79
C SER A 196 -17.18 4.91 6.49
N LYS A 197 -18.12 5.84 6.75
CA LYS A 197 -19.44 5.52 7.33
C LYS A 197 -20.42 4.95 6.29
N ASN A 198 -20.24 5.26 5.02
CA ASN A 198 -21.13 4.77 3.95
C ASN A 198 -20.69 3.41 3.38
N ILE A 199 -19.40 3.09 3.40
CA ILE A 199 -18.87 1.81 2.86
C ILE A 199 -19.28 0.62 3.72
N LYS A 200 -19.51 0.79 5.04
CA LYS A 200 -20.03 -0.29 5.91
C LYS A 200 -21.46 -0.72 5.56
N ARG A 201 -22.22 0.08 4.81
CA ARG A 201 -23.59 -0.29 4.38
C ARG A 201 -23.61 -1.10 3.08
N ASP A 202 -22.63 -0.93 2.19
CA ASP A 202 -22.59 -1.64 0.91
C ASP A 202 -21.86 -2.98 0.97
N SER A 203 -20.89 -3.17 1.86
CA SER A 203 -20.23 -4.47 2.05
C SER A 203 -21.19 -5.57 2.50
N ASN A 204 -22.17 -5.25 3.34
CA ASN A 204 -23.21 -6.20 3.75
C ASN A 204 -24.15 -6.61 2.61
N LYS A 205 -24.27 -5.79 1.55
CA LYS A 205 -25.13 -6.10 0.39
C LYS A 205 -24.45 -7.05 -0.60
N PHE A 206 -23.11 -7.02 -0.66
CA PHE A 206 -22.32 -7.90 -1.53
C PHE A 206 -22.09 -9.30 -0.91
N GLU A 207 -21.93 -9.41 0.41
CA GLU A 207 -21.82 -10.72 1.07
C GLU A 207 -23.12 -11.52 0.98
N ASN A 208 -24.27 -10.87 1.15
CA ASN A 208 -25.57 -11.53 1.01
C ASN A 208 -25.86 -12.02 -0.43
N LYS A 209 -25.27 -11.38 -1.46
CA LYS A 209 -25.43 -11.83 -2.85
C LYS A 209 -24.54 -13.04 -3.17
N LYS A 210 -23.35 -13.13 -2.55
CA LYS A 210 -22.45 -14.28 -2.70
C LYS A 210 -22.97 -15.52 -1.99
N TYR A 211 -23.63 -15.35 -0.84
CA TYR A 211 -24.21 -16.46 -0.09
C TYR A 211 -25.45 -17.07 -0.77
N LYS A 212 -26.24 -16.26 -1.50
CA LYS A 212 -27.39 -16.77 -2.29
C LYS A 212 -26.94 -17.49 -3.56
N SER A 213 -25.85 -17.07 -4.21
CA SER A 213 -25.33 -17.73 -5.42
C SER A 213 -24.67 -19.09 -5.11
N SER A 214 -24.01 -19.24 -3.96
CA SER A 214 -23.43 -20.53 -3.56
C SER A 214 -24.48 -21.57 -3.17
N LYS A 215 -25.64 -21.18 -2.60
CA LYS A 215 -26.76 -22.09 -2.33
C LYS A 215 -27.45 -22.58 -3.60
N LEU A 216 -27.52 -21.76 -4.65
CA LEU A 216 -28.13 -22.17 -5.94
C LEU A 216 -27.21 -23.13 -6.71
N ALA A 217 -25.90 -23.03 -6.58
CA ALA A 217 -24.94 -23.96 -7.22
C ALA A 217 -24.94 -25.33 -6.56
N SER A 218 -25.13 -25.42 -5.23
CA SER A 218 -25.16 -26.71 -4.51
C SER A 218 -26.43 -27.53 -4.78
N THR A 219 -27.55 -26.89 -5.09
CA THR A 219 -28.81 -27.59 -5.43
C THR A 219 -28.81 -28.12 -6.86
N LYS A 220 -28.16 -27.43 -7.83
CA LYS A 220 -28.01 -27.94 -9.21
C LYS A 220 -27.05 -29.14 -9.30
N GLY A 221 -26.03 -29.23 -8.46
CA GLY A 221 -25.11 -30.39 -8.42
C GLY A 221 -25.77 -31.68 -7.95
N LYS A 222 -26.69 -31.61 -6.98
CA LYS A 222 -27.41 -32.80 -6.45
C LYS A 222 -28.43 -33.39 -7.44
N SER A 223 -29.01 -32.56 -8.31
CA SER A 223 -29.96 -33.05 -9.33
C SER A 223 -29.23 -33.72 -10.50
N ALA A 224 -28.02 -33.28 -10.85
CA ALA A 224 -27.22 -33.90 -11.92
C ALA A 224 -26.70 -35.29 -11.53
N LEU A 225 -26.27 -35.48 -10.27
CA LEU A 225 -25.82 -36.76 -9.74
C LEU A 225 -26.93 -37.79 -9.68
N LYS A 226 -28.16 -37.40 -9.34
CA LYS A 226 -29.33 -38.32 -9.37
C LYS A 226 -29.72 -38.75 -10.78
N ARG A 227 -29.55 -37.90 -11.80
CA ARG A 227 -29.84 -38.28 -13.21
C ARG A 227 -28.81 -39.25 -13.77
N ASN A 228 -27.54 -39.13 -13.44
CA ASN A 228 -26.49 -40.05 -13.88
C ASN A 228 -26.63 -41.45 -13.21
N ALA A 229 -26.98 -41.52 -11.94
CA ALA A 229 -27.22 -42.79 -11.24
C ALA A 229 -28.41 -43.56 -11.84
N LYS A 230 -29.46 -42.86 -12.31
CA LYS A 230 -30.64 -43.48 -12.94
C LYS A 230 -30.31 -44.00 -14.34
N LYS A 231 -29.45 -43.31 -15.11
CA LYS A 231 -28.98 -43.78 -16.43
C LYS A 231 -28.11 -45.03 -16.33
N ASN A 232 -27.22 -45.11 -15.36
CA ASN A 232 -26.35 -46.28 -15.18
C ASN A 232 -27.14 -47.52 -14.76
N LYS A 233 -28.14 -47.40 -13.88
CA LYS A 233 -29.05 -48.53 -13.54
C LYS A 233 -29.86 -49.02 -14.73
N LEU A 234 -30.26 -48.14 -15.66
CA LEU A 234 -31.01 -48.54 -16.87
C LEU A 234 -30.10 -49.26 -17.88
N PHE A 235 -28.83 -48.87 -17.96
CA PHE A 235 -27.82 -49.46 -18.83
C PHE A 235 -27.46 -50.91 -18.38
N GLU A 236 -27.30 -51.09 -17.07
CA GLU A 236 -27.05 -52.41 -16.49
C GLU A 236 -28.25 -53.40 -16.69
N LYS A 237 -29.47 -52.88 -16.54
CA LYS A 237 -30.69 -53.69 -16.76
C LYS A 237 -30.83 -54.16 -18.23
N LYS A 238 -30.43 -53.29 -19.18
CA LYS A 238 -30.43 -53.67 -20.63
C LYS A 238 -29.34 -54.68 -21.00
N LYS A 239 -28.19 -54.65 -20.27
CA LYS A 239 -27.09 -55.59 -20.49
C LYS A 239 -27.43 -57.01 -19.99
N LYS A 240 -28.20 -57.12 -18.89
CA LYS A 240 -28.66 -58.40 -18.35
C LYS A 240 -29.78 -59.07 -19.20
N LEU A 241 -30.52 -58.27 -19.98
CA LEU A 241 -31.59 -58.77 -20.87
C LEU A 241 -31.07 -59.20 -22.25
N LYS A 242 -29.81 -59.01 -22.60
CA LYS A 242 -29.19 -59.43 -23.86
C LYS A 242 -28.36 -60.74 -23.75
N ASN A 243 -28.17 -61.23 -22.54
CA ASN A 243 -27.33 -62.38 -22.24
C ASN A 243 -28.19 -63.56 -21.68
N ASN A 244 -29.48 -63.55 -21.90
CA ASN A 244 -30.45 -64.67 -21.84
C ASN A 244 -31.15 -64.73 -23.24
#